data_d0e31166d863b3eff9c200efe057348c
#
_entry.id   d0e31166d863b3eff9c200efe057348c
#
_cell.length_a   1.000
_cell.length_b   1.000
_cell.length_c   1.000
_cell.angle_alpha   90.00
_cell.angle_beta   90.00
_cell.angle_gamma   90.00
#
_symmetry.space_group_name_H-M   'P 1'
#
loop_
_entity.id
_entity.type
_entity.pdbx_description
1 polymer ?
#
loop_
_entity_poly.entity_id
_entity_poly.type
_entity_poly.pdbx_seq_one_letter_code
_entity_poly.pdbx_strand_id
1 'polypeptide(L)'
;GGTWDKGKGCDTFGPIGPWLVTRDEVPDPQQLALWLDVNGRRCQNGNTKTMIFGVAQLVSYVSRFMTLYPGDLIATGTPPGVGLGMKPPTFLKAGDEIHLGIAHLGEQRQRVYAWDAALIDG
;
A
#
# COMPACT_ATOMS: atom_id res chain seq x y z
N GLY A 1 20.88 8.28 -8.85
CA GLY A 1 19.84 7.88 -7.94
C GLY A 1 18.59 8.69 -8.19
N GLY A 2 17.45 8.01 -8.39
CA GLY A 2 16.16 8.65 -8.52
C GLY A 2 15.64 9.14 -7.17
N THR A 3 14.82 10.19 -7.16
CA THR A 3 14.09 10.62 -5.97
C THR A 3 12.84 9.74 -5.78
N TRP A 4 12.55 9.37 -4.55
CA TRP A 4 11.36 8.60 -4.22
C TRP A 4 10.08 9.35 -4.58
N ASP A 5 10.07 10.67 -4.44
CA ASP A 5 8.91 11.52 -4.72
C ASP A 5 8.41 11.36 -6.16
N LYS A 6 9.31 11.43 -7.14
CA LYS A 6 8.98 11.24 -8.55
C LYS A 6 8.49 9.82 -8.86
N GLY A 7 9.00 8.81 -8.15
CA GLY A 7 8.61 7.41 -8.36
C GLY A 7 7.33 7.01 -7.64
N LYS A 8 6.86 7.81 -6.69
CA LYS A 8 5.69 7.49 -5.84
C LYS A 8 4.55 8.49 -5.96
N GLY A 9 4.82 9.70 -6.42
CA GLY A 9 3.88 10.81 -6.46
C GLY A 9 3.15 11.00 -7.80
N CYS A 10 3.18 10.01 -8.70
CA CYS A 10 2.38 10.07 -9.93
C CYS A 10 0.90 9.94 -9.60
N ASP A 11 0.05 10.57 -10.43
CA ASP A 11 -1.39 10.45 -10.31
C ASP A 11 -1.82 8.98 -10.29
N THR A 12 -2.82 8.67 -9.48
CA THR A 12 -3.36 7.32 -9.27
C THR A 12 -2.43 6.30 -8.60
N PHE A 13 -1.18 6.65 -8.25
CA PHE A 13 -0.21 5.69 -7.65
C PHE A 13 -0.42 5.42 -6.16
N GLY A 14 -1.32 6.14 -5.50
CA GLY A 14 -1.64 5.95 -4.09
C GLY A 14 -3.13 5.73 -3.84
N PRO A 15 -3.77 4.69 -4.41
CA PRO A 15 -5.19 4.44 -4.16
C PRO A 15 -5.43 4.11 -2.69
N ILE A 16 -6.42 4.77 -2.08
CA ILE A 16 -6.80 4.63 -0.68
C ILE A 16 -8.23 4.12 -0.61
N GLY A 17 -8.51 3.25 0.33
CA GLY A 17 -9.85 2.67 0.49
C GLY A 17 -9.81 1.14 0.57
N PRO A 18 -11.00 0.48 0.47
CA PRO A 18 -12.30 1.00 0.01
C PRO A 18 -13.00 1.95 0.98
N TRP A 19 -12.69 1.89 2.26
CA TRP A 19 -13.29 2.71 3.32
C TRP A 19 -12.27 2.99 4.43
N LEU A 20 -12.62 3.89 5.32
CA LEU A 20 -11.91 4.12 6.58
C LEU A 20 -12.55 3.26 7.67
N VAL A 21 -11.74 2.47 8.35
CA VAL A 21 -12.18 1.63 9.47
C VAL A 21 -11.70 2.26 10.77
N THR A 22 -12.62 2.44 11.71
CA THR A 22 -12.28 3.02 13.01
C THR A 22 -11.59 2.01 13.92
N ARG A 23 -10.84 2.49 14.90
CA ARG A 23 -9.99 1.65 15.75
C ARG A 23 -10.77 0.60 16.54
N ASP A 24 -12.00 0.88 16.92
CA ASP A 24 -12.86 -0.03 17.66
C ASP A 24 -13.28 -1.27 16.83
N GLU A 25 -13.27 -1.17 15.51
CA GLU A 25 -13.52 -2.30 14.60
C GLU A 25 -12.26 -3.10 14.26
N VAL A 26 -11.08 -2.60 14.61
CA VAL A 26 -9.79 -3.29 14.40
C VAL A 26 -9.26 -3.78 15.74
N PRO A 27 -9.41 -5.07 16.08
CA PRO A 27 -9.04 -5.59 17.41
C PRO A 27 -7.58 -5.33 17.77
N ASP A 28 -6.67 -5.61 16.83
CA ASP A 28 -5.23 -5.36 16.98
C ASP A 28 -4.59 -5.04 15.62
N PRO A 29 -4.19 -3.78 15.37
CA PRO A 29 -3.56 -3.40 14.12
C PRO A 29 -2.22 -4.11 13.88
N GLN A 30 -1.67 -4.76 14.91
CA GLN A 30 -0.39 -5.49 14.83
C GLN A 30 -0.58 -6.98 14.50
N GLN A 31 -1.81 -7.43 14.23
CA GLN A 31 -2.12 -8.83 13.90
C GLN A 31 -3.02 -8.97 12.66
N LEU A 32 -2.89 -8.11 11.70
CA LEU A 32 -3.67 -8.13 10.47
C LEU A 32 -2.96 -8.93 9.39
N ALA A 33 -3.63 -9.94 8.87
CA ALA A 33 -3.20 -10.62 7.64
C ALA A 33 -3.39 -9.69 6.45
N LEU A 34 -2.43 -9.68 5.52
CA LEU A 34 -2.52 -8.92 4.29
C LEU A 34 -1.96 -9.70 3.10
N TRP A 35 -2.52 -9.47 1.95
CA TRP A 35 -2.15 -10.16 0.74
C TRP A 35 -2.31 -9.28 -0.50
N LEU A 36 -1.58 -9.63 -1.56
CA LEU A 36 -1.70 -9.00 -2.86
C LEU A 36 -1.48 -10.04 -3.96
N ASP A 37 -2.40 -10.05 -4.92
CA ASP A 37 -2.32 -10.85 -6.13
C ASP A 37 -2.13 -9.95 -7.36
N VAL A 38 -1.34 -10.43 -8.31
CA VAL A 38 -1.23 -9.85 -9.65
C VAL A 38 -1.67 -10.90 -10.65
N ASN A 39 -2.68 -10.59 -11.45
CA ASN A 39 -3.27 -11.52 -12.43
C ASN A 39 -3.64 -12.89 -11.80
N GLY A 40 -4.19 -12.87 -10.59
CA GLY A 40 -4.57 -14.07 -9.84
C GLY A 40 -3.41 -14.82 -9.19
N ARG A 41 -2.17 -14.37 -9.36
CA ARG A 41 -1.00 -14.98 -8.72
C ARG A 41 -0.67 -14.25 -7.42
N ARG A 42 -0.61 -14.97 -6.31
CA ARG A 42 -0.19 -14.43 -5.01
C ARG A 42 1.26 -13.94 -5.06
N CYS A 43 1.44 -12.62 -4.88
CA CYS A 43 2.74 -11.95 -4.85
C CYS A 43 3.15 -11.58 -3.43
N GLN A 44 2.19 -11.15 -2.62
CA GLN A 44 2.44 -10.84 -1.21
C GLN A 44 1.48 -11.63 -0.33
N ASN A 45 2.00 -12.14 0.79
CA ASN A 45 1.25 -12.82 1.83
C ASN A 45 1.96 -12.58 3.16
N GLY A 46 1.47 -11.64 3.93
CA GLY A 46 2.11 -11.14 5.12
C GLY A 46 1.16 -10.96 6.30
N ASN A 47 1.72 -10.45 7.37
CA ASN A 47 0.96 -10.08 8.56
C ASN A 47 1.65 -8.90 9.23
N THR A 48 0.90 -7.95 9.75
CA THR A 48 1.45 -6.77 10.43
C THR A 48 2.28 -7.12 11.67
N LYS A 49 2.13 -8.32 12.24
CA LYS A 49 2.96 -8.81 13.35
C LYS A 49 4.45 -8.90 13.01
N THR A 50 4.79 -8.96 11.72
CA THR A 50 6.18 -9.03 11.23
C THR A 50 6.76 -7.67 10.86
N MET A 51 6.05 -6.57 11.13
CA MET A 51 6.58 -5.23 10.96
C MET A 51 7.84 -5.04 11.80
N ILE A 52 8.86 -4.39 11.24
CA ILE A 52 10.11 -4.06 11.98
C ILE A 52 9.80 -3.09 13.12
N PHE A 53 8.95 -2.09 12.85
CA PHE A 53 8.43 -1.15 13.83
C PHE A 53 6.90 -1.23 13.83
N GLY A 54 6.32 -1.42 15.00
CA GLY A 54 4.86 -1.50 15.14
C GLY A 54 4.17 -0.16 14.89
N VAL A 55 2.86 -0.21 14.60
CA VAL A 55 2.03 0.96 14.27
C VAL A 55 2.16 2.06 15.33
N ALA A 56 2.02 1.73 16.61
CA ALA A 56 2.15 2.71 17.70
C ALA A 56 3.51 3.39 17.74
N GLN A 57 4.57 2.64 17.47
CA GLN A 57 5.94 3.18 17.41
C GLN A 57 6.12 4.13 16.23
N LEU A 58 5.58 3.79 15.07
CA LEU A 58 5.64 4.66 13.87
C LEU A 58 4.90 5.98 14.11
N VAL A 59 3.69 5.94 14.65
CA VAL A 59 2.93 7.14 14.99
C VAL A 59 3.69 8.00 16.00
N SER A 60 4.20 7.41 17.08
CA SER A 60 5.01 8.10 18.09
C SER A 60 6.27 8.71 17.49
N TYR A 61 6.94 8.02 16.58
CA TYR A 61 8.16 8.51 15.95
C TYR A 61 7.89 9.71 15.03
N VAL A 62 6.91 9.60 14.14
CA VAL A 62 6.57 10.66 13.18
C VAL A 62 6.10 11.92 13.91
N SER A 63 5.32 11.79 14.98
CA SER A 63 4.82 12.92 15.78
C SER A 63 5.90 13.75 16.49
N ARG A 64 7.14 13.24 16.57
CA ARG A 64 8.27 14.00 17.12
C ARG A 64 8.81 15.05 16.14
N PHE A 65 8.53 14.88 14.87
CA PHE A 65 9.08 15.74 13.79
C PHE A 65 8.03 16.65 13.17
N MET A 66 6.77 16.23 13.23
CA MET A 66 5.67 17.01 12.65
C MET A 66 4.40 16.83 13.45
N THR A 67 3.55 17.85 13.46
CA THR A 67 2.21 17.76 14.04
C THR A 67 1.35 16.87 13.15
N LEU A 68 0.67 15.90 13.75
CA LEU A 68 -0.29 15.05 13.07
C LEU A 68 -1.71 15.57 13.33
N TYR A 69 -2.50 15.66 12.28
CA TYR A 69 -3.90 16.10 12.31
C TYR A 69 -4.85 14.95 11.98
N PRO A 70 -6.11 15.03 12.40
CA PRO A 70 -7.15 14.13 11.89
C PRO A 70 -7.22 14.18 10.36
N GLY A 71 -7.15 13.02 9.73
CA GLY A 71 -7.10 12.89 8.27
C GLY A 71 -5.71 12.65 7.69
N ASP A 72 -4.65 12.82 8.48
CA ASP A 72 -3.30 12.46 8.03
C ASP A 72 -3.16 10.96 7.82
N LEU A 73 -2.42 10.59 6.77
CA LEU A 73 -2.17 9.21 6.41
C LEU A 73 -0.70 8.86 6.58
N ILE A 74 -0.43 7.78 7.30
CA ILE A 74 0.92 7.24 7.47
C ILE A 74 1.03 5.93 6.71
N ALA A 75 1.79 5.93 5.61
CA ALA A 75 2.11 4.72 4.87
C ALA A 75 3.17 3.91 5.64
N THR A 76 2.79 2.76 6.18
CA THR A 76 3.62 1.96 7.09
C THR A 76 4.54 0.98 6.39
N GLY A 77 4.60 0.99 5.07
CA GLY A 77 5.44 0.10 4.29
C GLY A 77 4.70 -1.14 3.76
N THR A 78 5.46 -2.10 3.28
CA THR A 78 4.93 -3.28 2.57
C THR A 78 5.65 -4.56 3.00
N PRO A 79 4.95 -5.73 3.00
CA PRO A 79 5.61 -7.02 3.20
C PRO A 79 6.47 -7.42 1.99
N PRO A 80 7.29 -8.48 2.10
CA PRO A 80 8.03 -9.04 0.97
C PRO A 80 7.11 -9.41 -0.21
N GLY A 81 7.68 -9.40 -1.43
CA GLY A 81 6.98 -9.79 -2.65
C GLY A 81 6.81 -8.67 -3.67
N VAL A 82 7.48 -7.53 -3.44
CA VAL A 82 7.54 -6.44 -4.42
C VAL A 82 8.33 -6.84 -5.65
N GLY A 83 7.92 -6.34 -6.83
CA GLY A 83 8.50 -6.73 -8.12
C GLY A 83 10.00 -6.55 -8.23
N LEU A 84 10.57 -5.51 -7.62
CA LEU A 84 12.01 -5.28 -7.57
C LEU A 84 12.77 -6.39 -6.83
N GLY A 85 12.15 -6.99 -5.83
CA GLY A 85 12.76 -8.07 -5.02
C GLY A 85 12.62 -9.47 -5.65
N MET A 86 11.87 -9.60 -6.73
CA MET A 86 11.73 -10.89 -7.45
C MET A 86 12.99 -11.26 -8.22
N LYS A 87 13.16 -12.55 -8.48
CA LYS A 87 14.30 -13.06 -9.29
C LYS A 87 13.76 -13.88 -10.46
N PRO A 88 13.83 -13.38 -11.71
CA PRO A 88 14.25 -12.01 -12.08
C PRO A 88 13.25 -10.94 -11.61
N PRO A 89 13.68 -9.66 -11.48
CA PRO A 89 12.78 -8.57 -11.17
C PRO A 89 11.61 -8.52 -12.15
N THR A 90 10.39 -8.36 -11.61
CA THR A 90 9.16 -8.35 -12.41
C THR A 90 8.34 -7.12 -12.03
N PHE A 91 8.02 -6.28 -13.02
CA PHE A 91 7.28 -5.06 -12.81
C PHE A 91 5.90 -5.14 -13.44
N LEU A 92 4.96 -4.36 -12.90
CA LEU A 92 3.63 -4.20 -13.45
C LEU A 92 3.69 -3.60 -14.86
N LYS A 93 2.78 -4.02 -15.72
CA LYS A 93 2.61 -3.54 -17.08
C LYS A 93 1.14 -3.25 -17.38
N ALA A 94 0.89 -2.48 -18.42
CA ALA A 94 -0.48 -2.20 -18.87
C ALA A 94 -1.27 -3.51 -19.09
N GLY A 95 -2.49 -3.53 -18.58
CA GLY A 95 -3.39 -4.69 -18.61
C GLY A 95 -3.33 -5.57 -17.36
N ASP A 96 -2.30 -5.44 -16.50
CA ASP A 96 -2.23 -6.22 -15.27
C ASP A 96 -3.37 -5.81 -14.32
N GLU A 97 -3.92 -6.82 -13.65
CA GLU A 97 -4.92 -6.65 -12.60
C GLU A 97 -4.29 -6.91 -11.24
N ILE A 98 -4.50 -5.98 -10.32
CA ILE A 98 -4.05 -6.07 -8.94
C ILE A 98 -5.28 -6.29 -8.07
N HIS A 99 -5.21 -7.30 -7.20
CA HIS A 99 -6.22 -7.55 -6.18
C HIS A 99 -5.52 -7.73 -4.85
N LEU A 100 -5.90 -6.94 -3.87
CA LEU A 100 -5.26 -6.95 -2.57
C LEU A 100 -6.28 -6.79 -1.45
N GLY A 101 -5.92 -7.21 -0.27
CA GLY A 101 -6.77 -7.10 0.90
C GLY A 101 -5.97 -7.14 2.20
N ILE A 102 -6.56 -6.54 3.22
CA ILE A 102 -6.09 -6.59 4.60
C ILE A 102 -7.27 -7.00 5.48
N ALA A 103 -7.04 -7.95 6.38
CA ALA A 103 -8.06 -8.40 7.33
C ALA A 103 -8.72 -7.22 8.05
N HIS A 104 -10.02 -7.19 8.13
CA HIS A 104 -10.86 -6.13 8.69
C HIS A 104 -10.89 -4.79 7.92
N LEU A 105 -10.02 -4.59 6.92
CA LEU A 105 -9.92 -3.33 6.19
C LEU A 105 -10.50 -3.39 4.76
N GLY A 106 -10.99 -4.55 4.34
CA GLY A 106 -11.57 -4.75 3.02
C GLY A 106 -10.56 -5.08 1.93
N GLU A 107 -11.01 -5.01 0.70
CA GLU A 107 -10.24 -5.41 -0.49
C GLU A 107 -10.28 -4.30 -1.54
N GLN A 108 -9.25 -4.24 -2.36
CA GLN A 108 -9.16 -3.36 -3.52
C GLN A 108 -8.86 -4.14 -4.78
N ARG A 109 -9.43 -3.70 -5.90
CA ARG A 109 -9.10 -4.17 -7.25
C ARG A 109 -8.71 -2.99 -8.11
N GLN A 110 -7.58 -3.11 -8.79
CA GLN A 110 -7.05 -2.06 -9.65
C GLN A 110 -6.58 -2.68 -10.96
N ARG A 111 -6.59 -1.87 -12.02
CA ARG A 111 -6.05 -2.25 -13.32
C ARG A 111 -4.97 -1.26 -13.72
N VAL A 112 -3.86 -1.79 -14.22
CA VAL A 112 -2.75 -0.99 -14.71
C VAL A 112 -3.02 -0.57 -16.14
N TYR A 113 -2.91 0.73 -16.42
CA TYR A 113 -3.03 1.30 -17.77
C TYR A 113 -1.68 1.85 -18.21
N ALA A 114 -1.46 1.89 -19.53
CA ALA A 114 -0.38 2.69 -20.07
C ALA A 114 -0.65 4.17 -19.79
N TRP A 115 0.41 4.95 -19.62
CA TRP A 115 0.24 6.39 -19.50
C TRP A 115 -0.38 6.96 -20.77
N ASP A 116 -1.39 7.77 -20.62
CA ASP A 116 -2.06 8.50 -21.70
C ASP A 116 -2.34 9.92 -21.22
N ALA A 117 -1.85 10.92 -21.97
CA ALA A 117 -2.05 12.32 -21.64
C ALA A 117 -3.53 12.71 -21.57
N ALA A 118 -4.39 12.08 -22.39
CA ALA A 118 -5.83 12.34 -22.42
C ALA A 118 -6.56 11.92 -21.12
N LEU A 119 -5.93 11.10 -20.26
CA LEU A 119 -6.51 10.67 -18.98
C LEU A 119 -6.26 11.66 -17.83
N ILE A 120 -5.41 12.67 -18.06
CA ILE A 120 -4.97 13.62 -17.03
C ILE A 120 -5.73 14.95 -17.15
N ASP A 121 -6.22 15.28 -18.34
CA ASP A 121 -6.91 16.53 -18.67
C ASP A 121 -8.44 16.47 -18.47
N GLY A 122 -8.94 15.47 -17.73
CA GLY A 122 -10.37 15.25 -17.47
C GLY A 122 -10.83 15.71 -16.09
#